data_c89044b43cd4217b1f52ce845e6331c5
#
_entry.id   c89044b43cd4217b1f52ce845e6331c5
#
_cell.length_a   1.000
_cell.length_b   1.000
_cell.length_c   1.000
_cell.angle_alpha   90.00
_cell.angle_beta   90.00
_cell.angle_gamma   90.00
#
_symmetry.space_group_name_H-M   'P 1'
#
loop_
_entity.id
_entity.type
_entity.pdbx_description
1 polymer ?
#
loop_
_entity_poly.entity_id
_entity_poly.type
_entity_poly.pdbx_seq_one_letter_code
_entity_poly.pdbx_strand_id
1 'polypeptide(L)'
;MLKTALVTGASRGIGAAVARGLAEDGYRVAGVYCRSQEEMASLAASCGVIPIAADLAQTEMLPRLAETVLEQLGQVDVLVNNAACSYINLFQCMPPEQVRRLYAVNLTAVVELSRLLLPSMISRHTGCIVNISSMWGETGASCEVDYSVTKGAVLAFTRALAKE
;
A
#
# COMPACT_ATOMS: atom_id res chain seq x y z
N MET A 1 22.03 2.73 -11.26
CA MET A 1 21.54 2.80 -9.86
C MET A 1 20.71 1.55 -9.57
N LEU A 2 20.73 1.07 -8.33
CA LEU A 2 19.87 -0.03 -7.89
C LEU A 2 18.42 0.43 -7.94
N LYS A 3 17.52 -0.35 -8.52
CA LYS A 3 16.09 -0.06 -8.52
C LYS A 3 15.52 -0.18 -7.11
N THR A 4 14.52 0.63 -6.80
CA THR A 4 13.94 0.72 -5.46
C THR A 4 12.44 0.47 -5.49
N ALA A 5 11.91 -0.13 -4.41
CA ALA A 5 10.50 -0.40 -4.31
C ALA A 5 9.97 -0.13 -2.89
N LEU A 6 8.77 0.40 -2.82
CA LEU A 6 7.98 0.51 -1.60
C LEU A 6 6.79 -0.44 -1.68
N VAL A 7 6.64 -1.32 -0.69
CA VAL A 7 5.49 -2.23 -0.58
C VAL A 7 4.74 -1.97 0.72
N THR A 8 3.47 -1.60 0.65
CA THR A 8 2.64 -1.44 1.83
C THR A 8 1.98 -2.75 2.24
N GLY A 9 1.85 -3.00 3.55
CA GLY A 9 1.34 -4.28 4.07
C GLY A 9 2.27 -5.46 3.79
N ALA A 10 3.58 -5.22 3.86
CA ALA A 10 4.61 -6.16 3.44
C ALA A 10 4.87 -7.33 4.41
N SER A 11 4.30 -7.32 5.62
CA SER A 11 4.65 -8.31 6.65
C SER A 11 4.12 -9.72 6.40
N ARG A 12 3.07 -9.89 5.60
CA ARG A 12 2.42 -11.18 5.34
C ARG A 12 1.70 -11.25 4.00
N GLY A 13 1.28 -12.46 3.62
CA GLY A 13 0.42 -12.69 2.45
C GLY A 13 1.03 -12.18 1.15
N ILE A 14 0.19 -11.54 0.32
CA ILE A 14 0.57 -11.00 -0.99
C ILE A 14 1.71 -9.98 -0.85
N GLY A 15 1.62 -9.05 0.11
CA GLY A 15 2.65 -8.03 0.30
C GLY A 15 4.02 -8.60 0.63
N ALA A 16 4.10 -9.64 1.46
CA ALA A 16 5.35 -10.32 1.77
C ALA A 16 5.93 -11.06 0.56
N ALA A 17 5.07 -11.73 -0.22
CA ALA A 17 5.50 -12.41 -1.45
C ALA A 17 6.03 -11.42 -2.49
N VAL A 18 5.34 -10.29 -2.67
CA VAL A 18 5.78 -9.21 -3.58
C VAL A 18 7.09 -8.59 -3.11
N ALA A 19 7.22 -8.28 -1.81
CA ALA A 19 8.44 -7.68 -1.27
C ALA A 19 9.65 -8.63 -1.43
N ARG A 20 9.45 -9.93 -1.19
CA ARG A 20 10.47 -10.97 -1.40
C ARG A 20 10.86 -11.06 -2.88
N GLY A 21 9.89 -11.22 -3.78
CA GLY A 21 10.17 -11.35 -5.22
C GLY A 21 10.91 -10.13 -5.77
N LEU A 22 10.53 -8.91 -5.38
CA LEU A 22 11.25 -7.70 -5.77
C LEU A 22 12.70 -7.67 -5.22
N ALA A 23 12.91 -8.13 -3.98
CA ALA A 23 14.26 -8.24 -3.43
C ALA A 23 15.11 -9.28 -4.16
N GLU A 24 14.54 -10.44 -4.49
CA GLU A 24 15.18 -11.49 -5.32
C GLU A 24 15.51 -11.00 -6.74
N ASP A 25 14.68 -10.12 -7.32
CA ASP A 25 14.93 -9.44 -8.59
C ASP A 25 15.96 -8.29 -8.49
N GLY A 26 16.57 -8.10 -7.31
CA GLY A 26 17.63 -7.12 -7.10
C GLY A 26 17.16 -5.70 -6.78
N TYR A 27 15.89 -5.51 -6.41
CA TYR A 27 15.42 -4.22 -5.90
C TYR A 27 15.83 -4.01 -4.45
N ARG A 28 16.13 -2.78 -4.08
CA ARG A 28 16.18 -2.36 -2.68
C ARG A 28 14.74 -2.07 -2.24
N VAL A 29 14.19 -2.88 -1.34
CA VAL A 29 12.79 -2.86 -0.97
C VAL A 29 12.60 -2.30 0.43
N ALA A 30 11.73 -1.30 0.59
CA ALA A 30 11.15 -0.90 1.87
C ALA A 30 9.76 -1.53 2.01
N GLY A 31 9.52 -2.15 3.16
CA GLY A 31 8.24 -2.79 3.50
C GLY A 31 7.55 -2.10 4.66
N VAL A 32 6.37 -1.52 4.41
CA VAL A 32 5.55 -0.92 5.47
C VAL A 32 4.69 -1.99 6.13
N TYR A 33 4.67 -1.99 7.46
CA TYR A 33 3.84 -2.87 8.28
C TYR A 33 3.24 -2.11 9.47
N CYS A 34 2.15 -2.65 10.05
CA CYS A 34 1.48 -2.01 11.20
C CYS A 34 1.64 -2.80 12.50
N ARG A 35 1.34 -4.09 12.50
CA ARG A 35 1.24 -4.91 13.74
C ARG A 35 2.12 -6.15 13.74
N SER A 36 2.37 -6.73 12.59
CA SER A 36 3.08 -8.01 12.43
C SER A 36 4.60 -7.79 12.44
N GLN A 37 5.16 -7.44 13.59
CA GLN A 37 6.58 -7.11 13.73
C GLN A 37 7.48 -8.33 13.55
N GLU A 38 7.08 -9.49 14.09
CA GLU A 38 7.88 -10.73 14.01
C GLU A 38 7.98 -11.24 12.57
N GLU A 39 6.87 -11.28 11.86
CA GLU A 39 6.84 -11.67 10.44
C GLU A 39 7.66 -10.70 9.58
N MET A 40 7.58 -9.41 9.89
CA MET A 40 8.37 -8.41 9.19
C MET A 40 9.87 -8.54 9.48
N ALA A 41 10.26 -8.82 10.71
CA ALA A 41 11.64 -9.09 11.09
C ALA A 41 12.18 -10.35 10.38
N SER A 42 11.38 -11.40 10.29
CA SER A 42 11.71 -12.62 9.53
C SER A 42 11.91 -12.32 8.04
N LEU A 43 11.04 -11.52 7.43
CA LEU A 43 11.17 -11.10 6.04
C LEU A 43 12.44 -10.26 5.83
N ALA A 44 12.72 -9.32 6.71
CA ALA A 44 13.93 -8.50 6.67
C ALA A 44 15.19 -9.35 6.74
N ALA A 45 15.25 -10.31 7.67
CA ALA A 45 16.37 -11.22 7.84
C ALA A 45 16.58 -12.16 6.63
N SER A 46 15.49 -12.59 5.97
CA SER A 46 15.58 -13.56 4.87
C SER A 46 15.94 -12.96 3.51
N CYS A 47 15.53 -11.72 3.24
CA CYS A 47 15.72 -11.11 1.91
C CYS A 47 16.12 -9.62 1.93
N GLY A 48 16.48 -9.08 3.08
CA GLY A 48 17.02 -7.71 3.19
C GLY A 48 16.00 -6.59 2.99
N VAL A 49 14.70 -6.88 3.11
CA VAL A 49 13.64 -5.86 3.06
C VAL A 49 13.80 -4.91 4.27
N ILE A 50 13.79 -3.61 4.03
CA ILE A 50 13.91 -2.57 5.05
C ILE A 50 12.54 -2.41 5.74
N PRO A 51 12.40 -2.72 7.04
CA PRO A 51 11.13 -2.63 7.73
C PRO A 51 10.81 -1.19 8.13
N ILE A 52 9.60 -0.72 7.82
CA ILE A 52 9.09 0.59 8.26
C ILE A 52 7.75 0.38 8.98
N ALA A 53 7.72 0.67 10.27
CA ALA A 53 6.50 0.58 11.06
C ALA A 53 5.63 1.82 10.84
N ALA A 54 4.40 1.64 10.35
CA ALA A 54 3.42 2.72 10.20
C ALA A 54 1.99 2.19 10.17
N ASP A 55 1.08 2.90 10.84
CA ASP A 55 -0.36 2.67 10.69
C ASP A 55 -0.93 3.61 9.62
N LEU A 56 -1.25 3.06 8.47
CA LEU A 56 -1.80 3.82 7.33
C LEU A 56 -3.18 4.42 7.60
N ALA A 57 -3.85 4.06 8.71
CA ALA A 57 -5.06 4.73 9.14
C ALA A 57 -4.79 6.12 9.72
N GLN A 58 -3.56 6.42 10.14
CA GLN A 58 -3.10 7.74 10.58
C GLN A 58 -2.70 8.56 9.35
N THR A 59 -3.69 9.03 8.59
CA THR A 59 -3.46 9.66 7.30
C THR A 59 -2.66 10.95 7.37
N GLU A 60 -2.69 11.65 8.48
CA GLU A 60 -1.85 12.83 8.78
C GLU A 60 -0.35 12.50 8.87
N MET A 61 0.00 11.23 9.10
CA MET A 61 1.39 10.77 9.16
C MET A 61 1.96 10.31 7.81
N LEU A 62 1.14 10.23 6.76
CA LEU A 62 1.60 9.76 5.45
C LEU A 62 2.70 10.62 4.82
N PRO A 63 2.70 11.96 4.96
CA PRO A 63 3.84 12.77 4.49
C PRO A 63 5.15 12.38 5.18
N ARG A 64 5.13 12.18 6.50
CA ARG A 64 6.32 11.75 7.26
C ARG A 64 6.76 10.34 6.88
N LEU A 65 5.82 9.45 6.61
CA LEU A 65 6.12 8.11 6.09
C LEU A 65 6.84 8.20 4.73
N ALA A 66 6.33 9.01 3.80
CA ALA A 66 6.96 9.21 2.50
C ALA A 66 8.38 9.77 2.61
N GLU A 67 8.61 10.75 3.50
CA GLU A 67 9.95 11.27 3.81
C GLU A 67 10.87 10.15 4.32
N THR A 68 10.43 9.36 5.31
CA THR A 68 11.21 8.24 5.85
C THR A 68 11.57 7.22 4.76
N VAL A 69 10.63 6.90 3.86
CA VAL A 69 10.88 6.01 2.72
C VAL A 69 11.96 6.59 1.80
N LEU A 70 11.88 7.88 1.48
CA LEU A 70 12.86 8.56 0.63
C LEU A 70 14.23 8.68 1.31
N GLU A 71 14.29 8.90 2.61
CA GLU A 71 15.54 8.85 3.40
C GLU A 71 16.21 7.48 3.31
N GLN A 72 15.42 6.40 3.35
CA GLN A 72 15.93 5.03 3.30
C GLN A 72 16.32 4.58 1.88
N LEU A 73 15.54 4.93 0.88
CA LEU A 73 15.71 4.42 -0.48
C LEU A 73 16.40 5.41 -1.43
N GLY A 74 16.38 6.71 -1.12
CA GLY A 74 16.81 7.79 -1.99
C GLY A 74 15.75 8.18 -3.04
N GLN A 75 15.08 7.20 -3.61
CA GLN A 75 13.98 7.34 -4.57
C GLN A 75 13.05 6.13 -4.47
N VAL A 76 11.90 6.20 -5.13
CA VAL A 76 10.99 5.06 -5.29
C VAL A 76 10.73 4.86 -6.79
N ASP A 77 11.11 3.71 -7.32
CA ASP A 77 10.85 3.35 -8.72
C ASP A 77 9.56 2.55 -8.86
N VAL A 78 9.22 1.75 -7.84
CA VAL A 78 7.98 0.98 -7.79
C VAL A 78 7.27 1.22 -6.46
N LEU A 79 6.01 1.68 -6.53
CA LEU A 79 5.10 1.75 -5.38
C LEU A 79 4.08 0.62 -5.50
N VAL A 80 4.01 -0.27 -4.51
CA VAL A 80 2.98 -1.31 -4.43
C VAL A 80 2.04 -1.00 -3.26
N ASN A 81 0.86 -0.47 -3.58
CA ASN A 81 -0.23 -0.23 -2.64
C ASN A 81 -1.00 -1.54 -2.42
N ASN A 82 -0.54 -2.33 -1.44
CA ASN A 82 -1.12 -3.64 -1.11
C ASN A 82 -1.84 -3.65 0.25
N ALA A 83 -1.46 -2.79 1.20
CA ALA A 83 -2.08 -2.76 2.51
C ALA A 83 -3.59 -2.59 2.43
N ALA A 84 -4.32 -3.42 3.15
CA ALA A 84 -5.76 -3.34 3.26
C ALA A 84 -6.26 -3.94 4.58
N CYS A 85 -7.45 -3.52 4.97
CA CYS A 85 -8.26 -4.18 5.99
C CYS A 85 -9.66 -4.46 5.43
N SER A 86 -10.33 -5.45 6.01
CA SER A 86 -11.72 -5.77 5.73
C SER A 86 -12.45 -6.08 7.03
N TYR A 87 -13.74 -5.80 7.05
CA TYR A 87 -14.66 -6.13 8.12
C TYR A 87 -15.93 -6.71 7.51
N ILE A 88 -16.36 -7.85 8.02
CA ILE A 88 -17.57 -8.53 7.56
C ILE A 88 -18.71 -8.14 8.50
N ASN A 89 -19.68 -7.38 7.98
CA ASN A 89 -20.89 -6.99 8.72
C ASN A 89 -21.98 -6.54 7.75
N LEU A 90 -23.23 -6.53 8.20
CA LEU A 90 -24.32 -5.85 7.47
C LEU A 90 -24.01 -4.35 7.39
N PHE A 91 -24.29 -3.74 6.26
CA PHE A 91 -23.94 -2.34 5.99
C PHE A 91 -24.42 -1.39 7.10
N GLN A 92 -25.67 -1.50 7.51
CA GLN A 92 -26.26 -0.64 8.56
C GLN A 92 -25.75 -0.94 9.97
N CYS A 93 -25.02 -2.07 10.17
CA CYS A 93 -24.48 -2.49 11.46
C CYS A 93 -22.96 -2.25 11.56
N MET A 94 -22.32 -1.72 10.51
CA MET A 94 -20.88 -1.47 10.53
C MET A 94 -20.54 -0.33 11.51
N PRO A 95 -19.66 -0.58 12.51
CA PRO A 95 -19.24 0.47 13.44
C PRO A 95 -18.55 1.63 12.72
N PRO A 96 -18.88 2.89 13.04
CA PRO A 96 -18.30 4.05 12.34
C PRO A 96 -16.76 4.13 12.37
N GLU A 97 -16.13 3.66 13.43
CA GLU A 97 -14.66 3.61 13.55
C GLU A 97 -14.04 2.58 12.58
N GLN A 98 -14.71 1.45 12.35
CA GLN A 98 -14.27 0.46 11.35
C GLN A 98 -14.43 0.99 9.94
N VAL A 99 -15.54 1.68 9.64
CA VAL A 99 -15.75 2.36 8.36
C VAL A 99 -14.62 3.37 8.12
N ARG A 100 -14.38 4.29 9.07
CA ARG A 100 -13.31 5.30 8.95
C ARG A 100 -11.95 4.66 8.70
N ARG A 101 -11.60 3.62 9.49
CA ARG A 101 -10.33 2.90 9.32
C ARG A 101 -10.21 2.23 7.96
N LEU A 102 -11.28 1.62 7.50
CA LEU A 102 -11.31 0.93 6.21
C LEU A 102 -11.06 1.91 5.05
N TYR A 103 -11.75 3.04 5.02
CA TYR A 103 -11.53 4.08 4.01
C TYR A 103 -10.13 4.70 4.12
N ALA A 104 -9.64 4.96 5.32
CA ALA A 104 -8.31 5.51 5.54
C ALA A 104 -7.22 4.60 4.97
N VAL A 105 -7.25 3.30 5.31
CA VAL A 105 -6.23 2.34 4.88
C VAL A 105 -6.37 1.97 3.40
N ASN A 106 -7.60 1.61 2.97
CA ASN A 106 -7.81 0.99 1.66
C ASN A 106 -7.87 2.01 0.52
N LEU A 107 -8.17 3.27 0.80
CA LEU A 107 -8.34 4.30 -0.24
C LEU A 107 -7.47 5.52 0.02
N THR A 108 -7.63 6.22 1.15
CA THR A 108 -6.94 7.48 1.39
C THR A 108 -5.43 7.29 1.35
N ALA A 109 -4.90 6.27 2.03
CA ALA A 109 -3.46 5.98 2.02
C ALA A 109 -2.94 5.65 0.62
N VAL A 110 -3.69 4.91 -0.20
CA VAL A 110 -3.33 4.58 -1.58
C VAL A 110 -3.19 5.86 -2.42
N VAL A 111 -4.18 6.76 -2.35
CA VAL A 111 -4.20 8.01 -3.10
C VAL A 111 -3.09 8.95 -2.63
N GLU A 112 -2.95 9.13 -1.31
CA GLU A 112 -1.96 10.07 -0.75
C GLU A 112 -0.52 9.62 -0.95
N LEU A 113 -0.18 8.35 -0.72
CA LEU A 113 1.18 7.85 -0.99
C LEU A 113 1.53 7.95 -2.47
N SER A 114 0.57 7.66 -3.36
CA SER A 114 0.76 7.87 -4.80
C SER A 114 1.05 9.35 -5.09
N ARG A 115 0.25 10.28 -4.56
CA ARG A 115 0.43 11.73 -4.75
C ARG A 115 1.78 12.22 -4.23
N LEU A 116 2.24 11.73 -3.08
CA LEU A 116 3.50 12.14 -2.46
C LEU A 116 4.74 11.65 -3.22
N LEU A 117 4.67 10.45 -3.83
CA LEU A 117 5.82 9.84 -4.50
C LEU A 117 5.85 10.11 -6.01
N LEU A 118 4.71 10.37 -6.64
CA LEU A 118 4.57 10.59 -8.08
C LEU A 118 5.44 11.74 -8.64
N PRO A 119 5.59 12.91 -7.99
CA PRO A 119 6.39 14.01 -8.54
C PRO A 119 7.84 13.62 -8.84
N SER A 120 8.46 12.79 -8.00
CA SER A 120 9.81 12.26 -8.24
C SER A 120 9.84 11.30 -9.44
N MET A 121 8.83 10.46 -9.62
CA MET A 121 8.72 9.56 -10.77
C MET A 121 8.56 10.35 -12.09
N ILE A 122 7.71 11.38 -12.09
CA ILE A 122 7.52 12.28 -13.24
C ILE A 122 8.83 12.97 -13.62
N SER A 123 9.51 13.58 -12.65
CA SER A 123 10.78 14.30 -12.89
C SER A 123 11.86 13.39 -13.49
N ARG A 124 11.89 12.13 -13.14
CA ARG A 124 12.84 11.14 -13.64
C ARG A 124 12.37 10.44 -14.93
N HIS A 125 11.14 10.71 -15.39
CA HIS A 125 10.48 10.02 -16.50
C HIS A 125 10.48 8.48 -16.34
N THR A 126 10.41 7.99 -15.12
CA THR A 126 10.40 6.56 -14.79
C THR A 126 9.73 6.31 -13.46
N GLY A 127 8.89 5.29 -13.39
CA GLY A 127 8.18 4.89 -12.19
C GLY A 127 7.06 3.91 -12.53
N CYS A 128 6.61 3.19 -11.51
CA CYS A 128 5.47 2.29 -11.62
C CYS A 128 4.66 2.32 -10.33
N ILE A 129 3.34 2.43 -10.44
CA ILE A 129 2.43 2.33 -9.31
C ILE A 129 1.52 1.11 -9.54
N VAL A 130 1.60 0.16 -8.63
CA VAL A 130 0.76 -1.06 -8.62
C VAL A 130 -0.22 -0.98 -7.47
N ASN A 131 -1.50 -1.03 -7.75
CA ASN A 131 -2.56 -0.99 -6.76
C ASN A 131 -3.26 -2.35 -6.66
N ILE A 132 -3.25 -2.97 -5.48
CA ILE A 132 -3.92 -4.24 -5.25
C ILE A 132 -5.40 -3.98 -4.95
N SER A 133 -6.26 -4.31 -5.90
CA SER A 133 -7.70 -4.23 -5.74
C SER A 133 -8.30 -5.57 -5.31
N SER A 134 -9.53 -5.83 -5.66
CA SER A 134 -10.27 -7.07 -5.35
C SER A 134 -11.32 -7.30 -6.44
N MET A 135 -11.72 -8.55 -6.64
CA MET A 135 -12.91 -8.89 -7.44
C MET A 135 -14.16 -8.19 -6.88
N TRP A 136 -14.23 -7.98 -5.55
CA TRP A 136 -15.35 -7.24 -4.93
C TRP A 136 -15.38 -5.76 -5.32
N GLY A 137 -14.30 -5.20 -5.82
CA GLY A 137 -14.30 -3.86 -6.41
C GLY A 137 -15.01 -3.79 -7.77
N GLU A 138 -15.21 -4.91 -8.43
CA GLU A 138 -15.94 -5.01 -9.71
C GLU A 138 -17.37 -5.50 -9.50
N THR A 139 -17.57 -6.55 -8.70
CA THR A 139 -18.85 -7.23 -8.56
C THR A 139 -19.63 -6.84 -7.29
N GLY A 140 -18.95 -6.29 -6.28
CA GLY A 140 -19.49 -6.11 -4.94
C GLY A 140 -19.60 -7.41 -4.15
N ALA A 141 -19.72 -7.32 -2.83
CA ALA A 141 -19.96 -8.46 -1.95
C ALA A 141 -20.94 -8.12 -0.85
N SER A 142 -21.83 -9.07 -0.52
CA SER A 142 -22.69 -8.98 0.65
C SER A 142 -21.86 -8.95 1.92
N CYS A 143 -22.27 -8.16 2.90
CA CYS A 143 -21.58 -7.94 4.17
C CYS A 143 -20.19 -7.27 4.06
N GLU A 144 -19.74 -6.89 2.87
CA GLU A 144 -18.49 -6.18 2.60
C GLU A 144 -18.71 -4.95 1.71
N VAL A 145 -19.79 -4.22 1.92
CA VAL A 145 -20.18 -3.08 1.08
C VAL A 145 -19.08 -2.00 1.07
N ASP A 146 -18.63 -1.53 2.23
CA ASP A 146 -17.59 -0.51 2.33
C ASP A 146 -16.26 -0.99 1.75
N TYR A 147 -15.88 -2.25 1.95
CA TYR A 147 -14.70 -2.84 1.33
C TYR A 147 -14.81 -2.83 -0.20
N SER A 148 -15.94 -3.26 -0.74
CA SER A 148 -16.23 -3.24 -2.18
C SER A 148 -16.13 -1.84 -2.76
N VAL A 149 -16.71 -0.84 -2.07
CA VAL A 149 -16.61 0.58 -2.45
C VAL A 149 -15.17 1.04 -2.53
N THR A 150 -14.34 0.76 -1.49
CA THR A 150 -12.95 1.19 -1.50
C THR A 150 -12.15 0.52 -2.61
N LYS A 151 -12.39 -0.76 -2.88
CA LYS A 151 -11.67 -1.50 -3.94
C LYS A 151 -12.14 -1.10 -5.34
N GLY A 152 -13.40 -0.75 -5.52
CA GLY A 152 -13.91 -0.12 -6.75
C GLY A 152 -13.31 1.26 -6.98
N ALA A 153 -13.19 2.07 -5.93
CA ALA A 153 -12.54 3.37 -5.99
C ALA A 153 -11.05 3.27 -6.39
N VAL A 154 -10.32 2.26 -5.89
CA VAL A 154 -8.92 1.98 -6.29
C VAL A 154 -8.81 1.64 -7.78
N LEU A 155 -9.76 0.90 -8.35
CA LEU A 155 -9.80 0.64 -9.80
C LEU A 155 -10.02 1.92 -10.60
N ALA A 156 -10.98 2.75 -10.17
CA ALA A 156 -11.25 4.04 -10.82
C ALA A 156 -10.04 4.98 -10.73
N PHE A 157 -9.42 5.09 -9.55
CA PHE A 157 -8.20 5.86 -9.33
C PHE A 157 -7.07 5.42 -10.26
N THR A 158 -6.82 4.11 -10.34
CA THR A 158 -5.75 3.55 -11.19
C THR A 158 -5.98 3.91 -12.67
N ARG A 159 -7.22 3.75 -13.16
CA ARG A 159 -7.58 4.08 -14.54
C ARG A 159 -7.48 5.58 -14.86
N ALA A 160 -7.84 6.42 -13.89
CA ALA A 160 -7.77 7.87 -14.06
C ALA A 160 -6.31 8.36 -14.07
N LEU A 161 -5.52 7.95 -13.07
CA LEU A 161 -4.11 8.34 -12.95
C LEU A 161 -3.27 7.89 -14.14
N ALA A 162 -3.58 6.73 -14.73
CA ALA A 162 -2.86 6.21 -15.90
C ALA A 162 -3.10 7.02 -17.20
N LYS A 163 -4.00 8.02 -17.17
CA LYS A 163 -4.26 8.91 -18.33
C LYS A 163 -3.56 10.26 -18.22
N GLU A 164 -3.02 10.57 -17.04
CA GLU A 164 -2.23 11.78 -16.80
C GLU A 164 -0.74 11.56 -17.07
#